data_ac2674a035b62b9496f12dee59f8f2cb
#
_entry.id   ac2674a035b62b9496f12dee59f8f2cb
#
_cell.length_a   1.000
_cell.length_b   1.000
_cell.length_c   1.000
_cell.angle_alpha   90.00
_cell.angle_beta   90.00
_cell.angle_gamma   90.00
#
_symmetry.space_group_name_H-M   'P 1'
#
loop_
_entity.id
_entity.type
_entity.pdbx_description
1 polymer ?
#
loop_
_entity_poly.entity_id
_entity_poly.type
_entity_poly.pdbx_seq_one_letter_code
_entity_poly.pdbx_strand_id
1 'polypeptide(L)'
;MYIDDYKRWLIADLEDPALTDELRKIEGQDNEIKERFAVALKFGTAGLRGILGAGSNRMNIYVVRQATQGLANWVKTQGGSQLVAISYDSRINSDVFARNAACVLAANGIRVRIYDALMPVPALSFATRYYKANAGIMITASHNPAKYNGYKAYGPDGCQMTDDAAAVVYAEIQKTDILTGAEMMSFEDGIAKGLIEYVGEDCKEALYSAIEACAVRPGICKTAGLKLVYSPLNGSGLVPVTRVLHDIGIDDITIVPEQQYPDGNFPTCPYPNPEIFEALRLGLELAEKTGADLMLATDPDADRVGIAIRCPDGSYELVSGNEVGVLLLDYICQGRIEKGTMPKRPVAVKSLVSTPLADIVAADYGVEMRNVLTGFKWIGDQIAKLEAAGEVDRFILGFEESYGYLAGPYVRDKDAIIGSMLICEMAAYYRSIGSSIKARLEAIYAKYGRYLNKVNSFEFPGLSGMDKMAGIMASLREKPPVEIGGYKVTKITDYQNTAQTGLPAANVLVYNLEGGATVIVRPSGTEPKIKTYFTTLGKDLAEAEAQEKVLADALKPILA
;
A
#
# COMPACT_ATOMS: atom_id res chain seq x y z
N MET A 1 -27.91 -22.07 10.52
CA MET A 1 -27.04 -21.23 9.66
C MET A 1 -25.68 -21.01 10.33
N TYR A 2 -25.32 -19.91 10.98
CA TYR A 2 -23.95 -19.74 11.56
C TYR A 2 -23.61 -20.75 12.67
N ILE A 3 -24.57 -21.20 13.46
CA ILE A 3 -24.42 -22.26 14.47
C ILE A 3 -24.12 -23.63 13.82
N ASP A 4 -24.70 -23.91 12.67
CA ASP A 4 -24.48 -25.19 11.98
C ASP A 4 -23.05 -25.19 11.37
N ASP A 5 -22.62 -24.06 10.83
CA ASP A 5 -21.25 -23.90 10.34
C ASP A 5 -20.22 -24.03 11.49
N TYR A 6 -20.47 -23.40 12.64
CA TYR A 6 -19.63 -23.59 13.84
C TYR A 6 -19.57 -25.07 14.26
N LYS A 7 -20.73 -25.75 14.36
CA LYS A 7 -20.77 -27.18 14.73
C LYS A 7 -20.02 -28.05 13.73
N ARG A 8 -20.15 -27.75 12.43
CA ARG A 8 -19.44 -28.44 11.37
C ARG A 8 -17.90 -28.29 11.53
N TRP A 9 -17.43 -27.09 11.84
CA TRP A 9 -16.01 -26.85 12.10
C TRP A 9 -15.53 -27.54 13.38
N LEU A 10 -16.36 -27.56 14.42
CA LEU A 10 -15.99 -28.14 15.71
C LEU A 10 -15.79 -29.66 15.64
N ILE A 11 -16.55 -30.35 14.77
CA ILE A 11 -16.47 -31.81 14.59
C ILE A 11 -15.53 -32.23 13.47
N ALA A 12 -15.04 -31.29 12.66
CA ALA A 12 -14.10 -31.59 11.60
C ALA A 12 -12.71 -31.94 12.18
N ASP A 13 -12.04 -32.86 11.52
CA ASP A 13 -10.63 -33.18 11.82
C ASP A 13 -9.73 -32.10 11.21
N LEU A 14 -9.54 -31.01 11.97
CA LEU A 14 -8.77 -29.86 11.51
C LEU A 14 -7.27 -30.17 11.61
N GLU A 15 -6.52 -29.87 10.55
CA GLU A 15 -5.06 -30.09 10.49
C GLU A 15 -4.29 -29.23 11.52
N ASP A 16 -4.82 -28.06 11.89
CA ASP A 16 -4.24 -27.21 12.93
C ASP A 16 -5.02 -27.38 14.24
N PRO A 17 -4.46 -28.08 15.24
CA PRO A 17 -5.11 -28.31 16.53
C PRO A 17 -5.46 -27.03 17.28
N ALA A 18 -4.69 -25.93 17.07
CA ALA A 18 -4.96 -24.65 17.71
C ALA A 18 -6.33 -24.08 17.31
N LEU A 19 -6.77 -24.30 16.06
CA LEU A 19 -8.10 -23.89 15.59
C LEU A 19 -9.20 -24.67 16.31
N THR A 20 -9.02 -25.98 16.54
CA THR A 20 -9.98 -26.80 17.29
C THR A 20 -10.08 -26.35 18.75
N ASP A 21 -8.96 -26.05 19.38
CA ASP A 21 -8.93 -25.55 20.76
C ASP A 21 -9.58 -24.17 20.88
N GLU A 22 -9.38 -23.32 19.88
CA GLU A 22 -10.04 -22.01 19.81
C GLU A 22 -11.56 -22.14 19.68
N LEU A 23 -12.06 -23.06 18.83
CA LEU A 23 -13.48 -23.34 18.68
C LEU A 23 -14.11 -23.85 19.97
N ARG A 24 -13.44 -24.74 20.69
CA ARG A 24 -13.90 -25.23 21.99
C ARG A 24 -14.00 -24.12 23.04
N LYS A 25 -13.06 -23.17 23.05
CA LYS A 25 -13.07 -22.04 24.00
C LYS A 25 -14.24 -21.09 23.82
N ILE A 26 -14.79 -20.99 22.62
CA ILE A 26 -15.94 -20.11 22.33
C ILE A 26 -17.28 -20.85 22.42
N GLU A 27 -17.32 -22.14 22.82
CA GLU A 27 -18.55 -22.89 23.00
C GLU A 27 -19.50 -22.19 23.98
N GLY A 28 -20.73 -21.98 23.56
CA GLY A 28 -21.74 -21.23 24.32
C GLY A 28 -21.62 -19.68 24.23
N GLN A 29 -20.60 -19.13 23.56
CA GLN A 29 -20.44 -17.70 23.36
C GLN A 29 -21.07 -17.25 22.03
N ASP A 30 -22.39 -17.07 22.01
CA ASP A 30 -23.15 -16.84 20.77
C ASP A 30 -22.63 -15.65 19.94
N ASN A 31 -22.24 -14.55 20.56
CA ASN A 31 -21.71 -13.37 19.87
C ASN A 31 -20.38 -13.68 19.16
N GLU A 32 -19.48 -14.41 19.80
CA GLU A 32 -18.19 -14.83 19.22
C GLU A 32 -18.41 -15.80 18.05
N ILE A 33 -19.30 -16.78 18.23
CA ILE A 33 -19.66 -17.73 17.18
C ILE A 33 -20.27 -16.99 15.99
N LYS A 34 -21.20 -16.08 16.24
CA LYS A 34 -21.84 -15.26 15.22
C LYS A 34 -20.84 -14.41 14.44
N GLU A 35 -19.91 -13.75 15.14
CA GLU A 35 -18.88 -12.92 14.51
C GLU A 35 -17.98 -13.75 13.57
N ARG A 36 -17.67 -14.99 13.91
CA ARG A 36 -16.78 -15.87 13.15
C ARG A 36 -17.44 -16.62 12.00
N PHE A 37 -18.77 -16.81 12.04
CA PHE A 37 -19.45 -17.69 11.11
C PHE A 37 -20.67 -17.08 10.41
N ALA A 38 -21.21 -15.92 10.85
CA ALA A 38 -22.41 -15.35 10.23
C ALA A 38 -22.17 -14.81 8.81
N VAL A 39 -20.94 -14.33 8.56
CA VAL A 39 -20.54 -13.81 7.25
C VAL A 39 -19.12 -14.30 6.98
N ALA A 40 -18.87 -14.92 5.84
CA ALA A 40 -17.52 -15.31 5.43
C ALA A 40 -16.68 -14.08 5.02
N LEU A 41 -15.35 -14.19 5.12
CA LEU A 41 -14.45 -13.17 4.59
C LEU A 41 -14.74 -12.95 3.09
N LYS A 42 -14.98 -11.69 2.74
CA LYS A 42 -15.27 -11.33 1.36
C LYS A 42 -13.97 -11.11 0.59
N PHE A 43 -13.81 -11.81 -0.52
CA PHE A 43 -12.74 -11.54 -1.48
C PHE A 43 -13.13 -10.29 -2.28
N GLY A 44 -12.41 -9.21 -2.05
CA GLY A 44 -12.57 -7.93 -2.77
C GLY A 44 -11.39 -7.66 -3.68
N THR A 45 -11.34 -6.49 -4.27
CA THR A 45 -10.25 -6.01 -5.14
C THR A 45 -8.90 -5.93 -4.42
N ALA A 46 -8.90 -5.80 -3.09
CA ALA A 46 -7.71 -5.90 -2.25
C ALA A 46 -7.44 -7.34 -1.77
N GLY A 47 -8.14 -8.36 -2.29
CA GLY A 47 -8.08 -9.73 -1.83
C GLY A 47 -8.87 -9.95 -0.53
N LEU A 48 -8.37 -10.85 0.35
CA LEU A 48 -8.90 -11.12 1.68
C LEU A 48 -8.08 -10.39 2.74
N ARG A 49 -8.72 -9.94 3.81
CA ARG A 49 -8.06 -9.45 5.03
C ARG A 49 -8.94 -9.75 6.22
N GLY A 50 -8.37 -10.34 7.25
CA GLY A 50 -9.11 -10.70 8.46
C GLY A 50 -8.21 -10.97 9.66
N ILE A 51 -8.84 -11.11 10.82
CA ILE A 51 -8.16 -11.54 12.05
C ILE A 51 -7.82 -13.03 11.90
N LEU A 52 -6.64 -13.43 12.38
CA LEU A 52 -6.22 -14.82 12.46
C LEU A 52 -7.14 -15.62 13.39
N GLY A 53 -7.43 -16.89 13.08
CA GLY A 53 -8.16 -17.79 13.94
C GLY A 53 -9.16 -18.71 13.23
N ALA A 54 -9.95 -19.44 14.00
CA ALA A 54 -10.94 -20.40 13.51
C ALA A 54 -12.23 -19.71 13.06
N GLY A 55 -12.76 -20.13 11.92
CA GLY A 55 -14.03 -19.67 11.35
C GLY A 55 -13.91 -19.15 9.92
N SER A 56 -15.05 -19.04 9.24
CA SER A 56 -15.13 -18.55 7.86
C SER A 56 -14.89 -17.03 7.74
N ASN A 57 -15.05 -16.27 8.83
CA ASN A 57 -14.73 -14.84 8.92
C ASN A 57 -13.37 -14.59 9.59
N ARG A 58 -12.44 -15.52 9.45
CA ARG A 58 -11.07 -15.44 10.01
C ARG A 58 -10.06 -15.88 8.95
N MET A 59 -8.83 -15.39 9.08
CA MET A 59 -7.70 -15.86 8.26
C MET A 59 -7.14 -17.15 8.87
N ASN A 60 -7.17 -18.22 8.11
CA ASN A 60 -6.64 -19.54 8.45
C ASN A 60 -6.35 -20.33 7.16
N ILE A 61 -5.75 -21.51 7.30
CA ILE A 61 -5.36 -22.35 6.15
C ILE A 61 -6.57 -22.74 5.26
N TYR A 62 -7.75 -22.96 5.83
CA TYR A 62 -8.95 -23.35 5.10
C TYR A 62 -9.48 -22.23 4.21
N VAL A 63 -9.52 -21.00 4.74
CA VAL A 63 -9.91 -19.81 3.98
C VAL A 63 -8.90 -19.53 2.87
N VAL A 64 -7.59 -19.68 3.13
CA VAL A 64 -6.54 -19.53 2.12
C VAL A 64 -6.67 -20.59 1.02
N ARG A 65 -6.89 -21.86 1.39
CA ARG A 65 -7.11 -22.96 0.44
C ARG A 65 -8.33 -22.73 -0.44
N GLN A 66 -9.46 -22.33 0.17
CA GLN A 66 -10.69 -22.01 -0.55
C GLN A 66 -10.48 -20.87 -1.54
N ALA A 67 -9.82 -19.78 -1.11
CA ALA A 67 -9.51 -18.64 -1.97
C ALA A 67 -8.59 -19.05 -3.12
N THR A 68 -7.57 -19.86 -2.83
CA THR A 68 -6.62 -20.32 -3.84
C THR A 68 -7.26 -21.29 -4.83
N GLN A 69 -8.20 -22.15 -4.40
CA GLN A 69 -8.97 -22.99 -5.31
C GLN A 69 -9.80 -22.16 -6.29
N GLY A 70 -10.47 -21.11 -5.80
CA GLY A 70 -11.19 -20.17 -6.66
C GLY A 70 -10.27 -19.47 -7.67
N LEU A 71 -9.09 -19.04 -7.22
CA LEU A 71 -8.07 -18.46 -8.10
C LEU A 71 -7.55 -19.50 -9.11
N ALA A 72 -7.31 -20.74 -8.70
CA ALA A 72 -6.88 -21.84 -9.59
C ALA A 72 -7.91 -22.12 -10.69
N ASN A 73 -9.21 -22.16 -10.33
CA ASN A 73 -10.28 -22.33 -11.30
C ASN A 73 -10.28 -21.19 -12.33
N TRP A 74 -10.10 -19.95 -11.90
CA TRP A 74 -10.00 -18.80 -12.79
C TRP A 74 -8.75 -18.90 -13.69
N VAL A 75 -7.57 -19.22 -13.13
CA VAL A 75 -6.31 -19.36 -13.90
C VAL A 75 -6.46 -20.40 -15.00
N LYS A 76 -7.11 -21.55 -14.74
CA LYS A 76 -7.38 -22.58 -15.73
C LYS A 76 -8.20 -22.08 -16.94
N THR A 77 -9.03 -21.04 -16.75
CA THR A 77 -9.81 -20.43 -17.84
C THR A 77 -8.98 -19.44 -18.67
N GLN A 78 -7.83 -18.98 -18.14
CA GLN A 78 -6.96 -18.07 -18.85
C GLN A 78 -5.98 -18.86 -19.73
N GLY A 79 -5.70 -18.39 -20.90
CA GLY A 79 -4.57 -18.91 -21.70
C GLY A 79 -3.23 -18.63 -21.02
N GLY A 80 -2.13 -19.01 -21.68
CA GLY A 80 -0.77 -18.61 -21.24
C GLY A 80 -0.03 -19.68 -20.44
N SER A 81 0.79 -19.23 -19.50
CA SER A 81 1.82 -20.07 -18.87
C SER A 81 1.29 -21.08 -17.85
N GLN A 82 0.08 -20.94 -17.38
CA GLN A 82 -0.48 -21.68 -16.22
C GLN A 82 0.51 -21.65 -15.05
N LEU A 83 0.93 -20.44 -14.68
CA LEU A 83 1.93 -20.16 -13.65
C LEU A 83 1.39 -19.10 -12.69
N VAL A 84 1.66 -19.24 -11.39
CA VAL A 84 1.36 -18.26 -10.35
C VAL A 84 2.63 -17.96 -9.55
N ALA A 85 2.93 -16.67 -9.35
CA ALA A 85 3.99 -16.23 -8.45
C ALA A 85 3.44 -16.04 -7.03
N ILE A 86 4.23 -16.37 -6.00
CA ILE A 86 3.83 -16.24 -4.59
C ILE A 86 4.93 -15.55 -3.79
N SER A 87 4.54 -14.54 -3.00
CA SER A 87 5.38 -13.91 -1.99
C SER A 87 4.62 -13.73 -0.68
N TYR A 88 5.35 -13.46 0.40
CA TYR A 88 4.78 -13.30 1.73
C TYR A 88 5.66 -12.38 2.60
N ASP A 89 5.03 -11.74 3.59
CA ASP A 89 5.69 -10.89 4.57
C ASP A 89 6.04 -11.63 5.87
N SER A 90 6.43 -10.88 6.91
CA SER A 90 6.85 -11.40 8.21
C SER A 90 5.69 -11.78 9.15
N ARG A 91 4.44 -11.60 8.76
CA ARG A 91 3.29 -11.81 9.65
C ARG A 91 3.13 -13.26 10.08
N ILE A 92 2.52 -13.44 11.25
CA ILE A 92 2.19 -14.77 11.78
C ILE A 92 1.48 -15.59 10.71
N ASN A 93 1.99 -16.80 10.44
CA ASN A 93 1.49 -17.76 9.45
C ASN A 93 1.58 -17.31 7.98
N SER A 94 2.29 -16.23 7.63
CA SER A 94 2.40 -15.83 6.22
C SER A 94 3.10 -16.89 5.36
N ASP A 95 4.15 -17.50 5.85
CA ASP A 95 4.86 -18.61 5.21
C ASP A 95 3.99 -19.86 5.09
N VAL A 96 3.25 -20.21 6.14
CA VAL A 96 2.30 -21.34 6.16
C VAL A 96 1.21 -21.12 5.12
N PHE A 97 0.63 -19.94 5.04
CA PHE A 97 -0.42 -19.61 4.07
C PHE A 97 0.12 -19.62 2.64
N ALA A 98 1.32 -19.10 2.41
CA ALA A 98 1.97 -19.12 1.10
C ALA A 98 2.23 -20.55 0.61
N ARG A 99 2.74 -21.44 1.49
CA ARG A 99 2.94 -22.86 1.18
C ARG A 99 1.63 -23.57 0.91
N ASN A 100 0.56 -23.32 1.69
CA ASN A 100 -0.77 -23.88 1.44
C ASN A 100 -1.33 -23.45 0.08
N ALA A 101 -1.18 -22.18 -0.29
CA ALA A 101 -1.57 -21.70 -1.61
C ALA A 101 -0.79 -22.42 -2.73
N ALA A 102 0.52 -22.60 -2.57
CA ALA A 102 1.34 -23.34 -3.52
C ALA A 102 0.87 -24.80 -3.69
N CYS A 103 0.52 -25.47 -2.58
CA CYS A 103 0.02 -26.85 -2.58
C CYS A 103 -1.31 -26.99 -3.33
N VAL A 104 -2.23 -26.04 -3.15
CA VAL A 104 -3.52 -26.02 -3.89
C VAL A 104 -3.27 -25.83 -5.40
N LEU A 105 -2.45 -24.86 -5.78
CA LEU A 105 -2.14 -24.58 -7.18
C LEU A 105 -1.49 -25.78 -7.87
N ALA A 106 -0.50 -26.40 -7.21
CA ALA A 106 0.19 -27.58 -7.73
C ALA A 106 -0.76 -28.78 -7.90
N ALA A 107 -1.68 -29.03 -6.95
CA ALA A 107 -2.71 -30.05 -7.08
C ALA A 107 -3.61 -29.83 -8.30
N ASN A 108 -3.88 -28.57 -8.63
CA ASN A 108 -4.64 -28.18 -9.81
C ASN A 108 -3.81 -28.17 -11.13
N GLY A 109 -2.56 -28.65 -11.11
CA GLY A 109 -1.67 -28.69 -12.27
C GLY A 109 -1.10 -27.33 -12.69
N ILE A 110 -1.23 -26.32 -11.84
CA ILE A 110 -0.72 -24.96 -12.07
C ILE A 110 0.69 -24.87 -11.48
N ARG A 111 1.65 -24.40 -12.29
CA ARG A 111 3.02 -24.20 -11.83
C ARG A 111 3.10 -23.01 -10.86
N VAL A 112 4.04 -23.08 -9.94
CA VAL A 112 4.23 -22.07 -8.91
C VAL A 112 5.68 -21.59 -8.87
N ARG A 113 5.88 -20.29 -8.81
CA ARG A 113 7.13 -19.64 -8.43
C ARG A 113 6.93 -18.98 -7.05
N ILE A 114 7.49 -19.58 -6.00
CA ILE A 114 7.38 -19.08 -4.64
C ILE A 114 8.74 -18.55 -4.16
N TYR A 115 8.77 -17.43 -3.45
CA TYR A 115 9.99 -16.98 -2.80
C TYR A 115 10.39 -17.93 -1.66
N ASP A 116 11.67 -18.22 -1.55
CA ASP A 116 12.27 -19.09 -0.52
C ASP A 116 12.33 -18.43 0.87
N ALA A 117 12.32 -17.11 0.89
CA ALA A 117 12.23 -16.27 2.08
C ALA A 117 11.16 -15.17 1.88
N LEU A 118 10.79 -14.50 2.96
CA LEU A 118 9.87 -13.36 2.86
C LEU A 118 10.44 -12.28 1.92
N MET A 119 9.58 -11.74 1.06
CA MET A 119 9.94 -10.70 0.10
C MET A 119 8.79 -9.70 -0.04
N PRO A 120 9.10 -8.42 -0.34
CA PRO A 120 8.11 -7.35 -0.37
C PRO A 120 7.12 -7.45 -1.55
N VAL A 121 6.02 -6.68 -1.44
CA VAL A 121 5.00 -6.56 -2.50
C VAL A 121 5.59 -6.26 -3.88
N PRO A 122 6.51 -5.28 -4.05
CA PRO A 122 7.08 -5.02 -5.36
C PRO A 122 7.83 -6.23 -5.96
N ALA A 123 8.44 -7.07 -5.14
CA ALA A 123 9.09 -8.28 -5.62
C ALA A 123 8.07 -9.25 -6.22
N LEU A 124 6.88 -9.41 -5.62
CA LEU A 124 5.80 -10.20 -6.21
C LEU A 124 5.34 -9.63 -7.56
N SER A 125 5.06 -8.32 -7.60
CA SER A 125 4.63 -7.65 -8.84
C SER A 125 5.66 -7.87 -9.95
N PHE A 126 6.95 -7.73 -9.63
CA PHE A 126 8.04 -7.97 -10.56
C PHE A 126 8.12 -9.44 -11.03
N ALA A 127 8.12 -10.40 -10.10
CA ALA A 127 8.18 -11.83 -10.43
C ALA A 127 7.00 -12.28 -11.29
N THR A 128 5.80 -11.76 -11.02
CA THR A 128 4.59 -12.03 -11.84
C THR A 128 4.82 -11.64 -13.29
N ARG A 129 5.40 -10.46 -13.53
CA ARG A 129 5.73 -9.95 -14.88
C ARG A 129 6.93 -10.68 -15.48
N TYR A 130 8.00 -10.88 -14.72
CA TYR A 130 9.24 -11.50 -15.17
C TYR A 130 9.02 -12.92 -15.71
N TYR A 131 8.27 -13.73 -14.96
CA TYR A 131 7.92 -15.10 -15.35
C TYR A 131 6.70 -15.18 -16.27
N LYS A 132 6.07 -14.05 -16.61
CA LYS A 132 4.81 -14.00 -17.39
C LYS A 132 3.74 -14.90 -16.75
N ALA A 133 3.61 -14.82 -15.44
CA ALA A 133 2.64 -15.59 -14.68
C ALA A 133 1.20 -15.12 -14.97
N ASN A 134 0.24 -16.02 -14.87
CA ASN A 134 -1.19 -15.70 -15.02
C ASN A 134 -1.73 -14.90 -13.82
N ALA A 135 -1.10 -15.07 -12.65
CA ALA A 135 -1.47 -14.38 -11.44
C ALA A 135 -0.30 -14.28 -10.45
N GLY A 136 -0.44 -13.41 -9.46
CA GLY A 136 0.42 -13.34 -8.29
C GLY A 136 -0.38 -13.43 -7.00
N ILE A 137 0.21 -13.98 -5.94
CA ILE A 137 -0.36 -14.04 -4.60
C ILE A 137 0.62 -13.40 -3.62
N MET A 138 0.16 -12.40 -2.87
CA MET A 138 0.89 -11.84 -1.73
C MET A 138 0.17 -12.13 -0.43
N ILE A 139 0.83 -12.84 0.47
CA ILE A 139 0.31 -13.07 1.82
C ILE A 139 0.79 -11.96 2.72
N THR A 140 -0.11 -11.04 3.04
CA THR A 140 0.16 -9.85 3.86
C THR A 140 -1.12 -9.16 4.29
N ALA A 141 -1.07 -8.45 5.42
CA ALA A 141 -2.08 -7.45 5.81
C ALA A 141 -1.47 -6.04 5.88
N SER A 142 -0.34 -5.79 5.16
CA SER A 142 0.37 -4.51 5.14
C SER A 142 0.70 -4.04 6.57
N HIS A 143 0.33 -2.85 6.95
CA HIS A 143 0.59 -2.22 8.25
C HIS A 143 -0.44 -2.50 9.34
N ASN A 144 -1.38 -3.41 9.12
CA ASN A 144 -2.38 -3.75 10.15
C ASN A 144 -1.73 -4.38 11.40
N PRO A 145 -2.38 -4.35 12.59
CA PRO A 145 -1.89 -5.02 13.79
C PRO A 145 -1.57 -6.52 13.59
N ALA A 146 -0.73 -7.07 14.46
CA ALA A 146 -0.24 -8.46 14.41
C ALA A 146 -1.34 -9.53 14.28
N LYS A 147 -2.51 -9.29 14.88
CA LYS A 147 -3.66 -10.21 14.82
C LYS A 147 -4.29 -10.37 13.42
N TYR A 148 -3.91 -9.54 12.45
CA TYR A 148 -4.43 -9.60 11.07
C TYR A 148 -3.43 -10.29 10.15
N ASN A 149 -3.97 -11.02 9.16
CA ASN A 149 -3.26 -11.42 7.96
C ASN A 149 -4.19 -11.25 6.75
N GLY A 150 -3.66 -11.49 5.54
CA GLY A 150 -4.43 -11.30 4.32
C GLY A 150 -3.84 -12.07 3.14
N TYR A 151 -4.58 -12.03 2.03
CA TYR A 151 -4.26 -12.68 0.78
C TYR A 151 -4.60 -11.71 -0.35
N LYS A 152 -3.61 -11.05 -0.93
CA LYS A 152 -3.78 -10.16 -2.09
C LYS A 152 -3.56 -10.94 -3.38
N ALA A 153 -4.43 -10.76 -4.38
CA ALA A 153 -4.29 -11.37 -5.69
C ALA A 153 -3.94 -10.32 -6.76
N TYR A 154 -3.02 -10.69 -7.64
CA TYR A 154 -2.47 -9.85 -8.70
C TYR A 154 -2.76 -10.48 -10.07
N GLY A 155 -3.01 -9.64 -11.06
CA GLY A 155 -3.18 -10.04 -12.46
C GLY A 155 -1.83 -10.28 -13.17
N PRO A 156 -1.87 -10.74 -14.43
CA PRO A 156 -0.66 -11.05 -15.22
C PRO A 156 0.20 -9.80 -15.52
N ASP A 157 -0.36 -8.63 -15.40
CA ASP A 157 0.33 -7.34 -15.55
C ASP A 157 1.13 -6.93 -14.30
N GLY A 158 1.01 -7.71 -13.21
CA GLY A 158 1.64 -7.41 -11.92
C GLY A 158 0.91 -6.35 -11.08
N CYS A 159 -0.30 -5.94 -11.48
CA CYS A 159 -1.18 -5.07 -10.72
C CYS A 159 -2.14 -5.88 -9.85
N GLN A 160 -2.62 -5.34 -8.75
CA GLN A 160 -3.74 -5.96 -8.02
C GLN A 160 -4.92 -6.15 -8.95
N MET A 161 -5.63 -7.29 -8.80
CA MET A 161 -6.71 -7.66 -9.70
C MET A 161 -7.75 -6.56 -9.84
N THR A 162 -8.27 -6.38 -11.06
CA THR A 162 -9.40 -5.50 -11.34
C THR A 162 -10.68 -6.03 -10.68
N ASP A 163 -11.67 -5.15 -10.52
CA ASP A 163 -12.95 -5.50 -9.89
C ASP A 163 -13.66 -6.65 -10.62
N ASP A 164 -13.60 -6.68 -11.96
CA ASP A 164 -14.21 -7.72 -12.78
C ASP A 164 -13.52 -9.08 -12.58
N ALA A 165 -12.18 -9.11 -12.61
CA ALA A 165 -11.42 -10.35 -12.38
C ALA A 165 -11.64 -10.86 -10.95
N ALA A 166 -11.61 -9.98 -9.95
CA ALA A 166 -11.87 -10.32 -8.56
C ALA A 166 -13.29 -10.88 -8.35
N ALA A 167 -14.29 -10.33 -9.04
CA ALA A 167 -15.66 -10.83 -8.97
C ALA A 167 -15.79 -12.27 -9.53
N VAL A 168 -15.10 -12.57 -10.64
CA VAL A 168 -15.06 -13.93 -11.21
C VAL A 168 -14.39 -14.90 -10.25
N VAL A 169 -13.21 -14.54 -9.70
CA VAL A 169 -12.51 -15.35 -8.68
C VAL A 169 -13.41 -15.58 -7.46
N TYR A 170 -14.09 -14.53 -6.98
CA TYR A 170 -14.99 -14.64 -5.83
C TYR A 170 -16.17 -15.59 -6.10
N ALA A 171 -16.72 -15.58 -7.30
CA ALA A 171 -17.78 -16.50 -7.67
C ALA A 171 -17.30 -17.98 -7.66
N GLU A 172 -16.05 -18.24 -8.03
CA GLU A 172 -15.44 -19.57 -7.92
C GLU A 172 -15.14 -19.97 -6.46
N ILE A 173 -14.70 -19.03 -5.62
CA ILE A 173 -14.51 -19.22 -4.18
C ILE A 173 -15.83 -19.69 -3.53
N GLN A 174 -16.94 -19.04 -3.87
CA GLN A 174 -18.26 -19.36 -3.31
C GLN A 174 -18.78 -20.76 -3.68
N LYS A 175 -18.32 -21.34 -4.79
CA LYS A 175 -18.64 -22.72 -5.19
C LYS A 175 -17.81 -23.78 -4.45
N THR A 176 -16.70 -23.36 -3.84
CA THR A 176 -15.72 -24.24 -3.20
C THR A 176 -16.11 -24.43 -1.73
N ASP A 177 -16.29 -25.66 -1.29
CA ASP A 177 -16.49 -25.95 0.14
C ASP A 177 -15.23 -25.58 0.93
N ILE A 178 -15.41 -24.85 2.04
CA ILE A 178 -14.30 -24.28 2.80
C ILE A 178 -13.39 -25.33 3.46
N LEU A 179 -13.96 -26.47 3.90
CA LEU A 179 -13.20 -27.51 4.60
C LEU A 179 -12.65 -28.60 3.66
N THR A 180 -13.38 -28.91 2.60
CA THR A 180 -13.09 -30.10 1.77
C THR A 180 -12.99 -29.80 0.27
N GLY A 181 -13.31 -28.59 -0.17
CA GLY A 181 -13.44 -28.28 -1.60
C GLY A 181 -12.13 -27.94 -2.32
N ALA A 182 -11.04 -27.72 -1.59
CA ALA A 182 -9.75 -27.44 -2.20
C ALA A 182 -8.97 -28.73 -2.51
N GLU A 183 -8.48 -28.87 -3.73
CA GLU A 183 -7.55 -29.93 -4.10
C GLU A 183 -6.18 -29.65 -3.46
N MET A 184 -5.54 -30.68 -2.89
CA MET A 184 -4.28 -30.54 -2.16
C MET A 184 -3.24 -31.52 -2.66
N MET A 185 -2.01 -31.05 -2.73
CA MET A 185 -0.79 -31.85 -2.94
C MET A 185 0.21 -31.48 -1.84
N SER A 186 1.08 -32.41 -1.41
CA SER A 186 2.13 -32.03 -0.47
C SER A 186 3.12 -31.08 -1.17
N PHE A 187 3.73 -30.20 -0.39
CA PHE A 187 4.71 -29.23 -0.93
C PHE A 187 5.92 -29.98 -1.54
N GLU A 188 6.35 -31.04 -0.88
CA GLU A 188 7.44 -31.91 -1.30
C GLU A 188 7.15 -32.63 -2.61
N ASP A 189 5.92 -33.14 -2.79
CA ASP A 189 5.49 -33.71 -4.08
C ASP A 189 5.42 -32.67 -5.18
N GLY A 190 4.99 -31.45 -4.85
CA GLY A 190 4.98 -30.32 -5.77
C GLY A 190 6.37 -29.97 -6.28
N ILE A 191 7.36 -29.92 -5.39
CA ILE A 191 8.78 -29.74 -5.75
C ILE A 191 9.28 -30.93 -6.59
N ALA A 192 9.05 -32.17 -6.14
CA ALA A 192 9.53 -33.36 -6.83
C ALA A 192 8.96 -33.50 -8.26
N LYS A 193 7.74 -33.01 -8.49
CA LYS A 193 7.09 -32.99 -9.81
C LYS A 193 7.44 -31.76 -10.66
N GLY A 194 8.25 -30.81 -10.14
CA GLY A 194 8.57 -29.57 -10.83
C GLY A 194 7.37 -28.63 -11.01
N LEU A 195 6.31 -28.79 -10.21
CA LEU A 195 5.16 -27.90 -10.18
C LEU A 195 5.36 -26.72 -9.24
N ILE A 196 6.15 -26.89 -8.18
CA ILE A 196 6.57 -25.82 -7.27
C ILE A 196 8.07 -25.63 -7.45
N GLU A 197 8.47 -24.42 -7.74
CA GLU A 197 9.87 -24.02 -7.83
C GLU A 197 10.08 -22.70 -7.10
N TYR A 198 11.28 -22.50 -6.53
CA TYR A 198 11.61 -21.21 -5.95
C TYR A 198 11.90 -20.15 -7.03
N VAL A 199 11.65 -18.89 -6.68
CA VAL A 199 12.07 -17.75 -7.49
C VAL A 199 13.59 -17.74 -7.57
N GLY A 200 14.13 -17.69 -8.79
CA GLY A 200 15.57 -17.70 -9.02
C GLY A 200 16.27 -16.39 -8.65
N GLU A 201 17.57 -16.48 -8.38
CA GLU A 201 18.40 -15.30 -8.13
C GLU A 201 18.44 -14.36 -9.35
N ASP A 202 18.33 -14.88 -10.57
CA ASP A 202 18.21 -14.10 -11.81
C ASP A 202 17.03 -13.12 -11.78
N CYS A 203 15.90 -13.54 -11.24
CA CYS A 203 14.73 -12.67 -11.07
C CYS A 203 14.96 -11.61 -9.98
N LYS A 204 15.59 -11.97 -8.85
CA LYS A 204 15.90 -11.05 -7.76
C LYS A 204 16.90 -9.97 -8.23
N GLU A 205 17.98 -10.36 -8.90
CA GLU A 205 18.98 -9.44 -9.45
C GLU A 205 18.40 -8.54 -10.55
N ALA A 206 17.49 -9.06 -11.38
CA ALA A 206 16.80 -8.27 -12.38
C ALA A 206 15.89 -7.20 -11.74
N LEU A 207 15.25 -7.50 -10.61
CA LEU A 207 14.49 -6.50 -9.83
C LEU A 207 15.40 -5.39 -9.32
N TYR A 208 16.52 -5.73 -8.67
CA TYR A 208 17.44 -4.73 -8.13
C TYR A 208 18.01 -3.85 -9.25
N SER A 209 18.42 -4.45 -10.35
CA SER A 209 18.90 -3.71 -11.53
C SER A 209 17.84 -2.77 -12.10
N ALA A 210 16.57 -3.18 -12.12
CA ALA A 210 15.47 -2.34 -12.60
C ALA A 210 15.21 -1.14 -11.67
N ILE A 211 15.35 -1.33 -10.34
CA ILE A 211 15.26 -0.26 -9.35
C ILE A 211 16.41 0.73 -9.53
N GLU A 212 17.64 0.24 -9.57
CA GLU A 212 18.84 1.07 -9.73
C GLU A 212 18.86 1.87 -11.05
N ALA A 213 18.31 1.31 -12.12
CA ALA A 213 18.15 2.00 -13.41
C ALA A 213 17.24 3.24 -13.32
N CYS A 214 16.44 3.36 -12.26
CA CYS A 214 15.59 4.52 -12.01
C CYS A 214 16.31 5.66 -11.28
N ALA A 215 17.59 5.49 -10.88
CA ALA A 215 18.37 6.52 -10.23
C ALA A 215 18.47 7.78 -11.12
N VAL A 216 18.19 8.94 -10.51
CA VAL A 216 18.21 10.24 -11.22
C VAL A 216 19.61 10.81 -11.34
N ARG A 217 20.42 10.64 -10.29
CA ARG A 217 21.83 11.10 -10.24
C ARG A 217 22.76 9.96 -9.79
N PRO A 218 22.95 8.92 -10.62
CA PRO A 218 23.76 7.75 -10.27
C PRO A 218 25.15 8.15 -9.76
N GLY A 219 25.57 7.54 -8.65
CA GLY A 219 26.88 7.75 -8.04
C GLY A 219 26.96 8.90 -7.05
N ILE A 220 25.92 9.76 -6.90
CA ILE A 220 25.96 10.89 -5.96
C ILE A 220 26.09 10.43 -4.50
N CYS A 221 25.51 9.29 -4.16
CA CYS A 221 25.54 8.72 -2.81
C CYS A 221 26.96 8.32 -2.38
N LYS A 222 27.82 7.88 -3.32
CA LYS A 222 29.19 7.41 -3.04
C LYS A 222 30.09 8.48 -2.41
N THR A 223 29.80 9.76 -2.65
CA THR A 223 30.65 10.88 -2.20
C THR A 223 29.98 11.76 -1.15
N ALA A 224 28.69 11.57 -0.91
CA ALA A 224 27.94 12.46 -0.01
C ALA A 224 28.17 12.17 1.48
N GLY A 225 28.63 10.96 1.85
CA GLY A 225 28.84 10.56 3.24
C GLY A 225 27.54 10.65 4.07
N LEU A 226 26.41 10.22 3.49
CA LEU A 226 25.11 10.24 4.14
C LEU A 226 25.06 9.21 5.27
N LYS A 227 24.67 9.64 6.46
CA LYS A 227 24.42 8.77 7.63
C LYS A 227 22.94 8.49 7.74
N LEU A 228 22.59 7.23 7.72
CA LEU A 228 21.21 6.76 7.69
C LEU A 228 20.86 5.91 8.91
N VAL A 229 19.71 6.15 9.52
CA VAL A 229 19.03 5.17 10.38
C VAL A 229 17.90 4.54 9.58
N TYR A 230 17.81 3.20 9.61
CA TYR A 230 16.75 2.48 8.92
C TYR A 230 16.04 1.50 9.87
N SER A 231 14.71 1.48 9.80
CA SER A 231 13.86 0.47 10.42
C SER A 231 13.02 -0.26 9.38
N PRO A 232 13.16 -1.58 9.24
CA PRO A 232 12.22 -2.40 8.46
C PRO A 232 10.91 -2.70 9.20
N LEU A 233 10.69 -2.17 10.40
CA LEU A 233 9.53 -2.44 11.27
C LEU A 233 9.22 -3.94 11.40
N ASN A 234 10.24 -4.76 11.64
CA ASN A 234 10.17 -6.23 11.69
C ASN A 234 9.60 -6.88 10.41
N GLY A 235 9.64 -6.19 9.28
CA GLY A 235 9.05 -6.58 8.00
C GLY A 235 10.04 -7.16 6.99
N SER A 236 9.61 -7.19 5.72
CA SER A 236 10.33 -7.78 4.58
C SER A 236 11.36 -6.83 3.94
N GLY A 237 11.41 -5.57 4.38
CA GLY A 237 12.25 -4.55 3.75
C GLY A 237 13.74 -4.65 4.05
N LEU A 238 14.16 -5.35 5.12
CA LEU A 238 15.55 -5.36 5.58
C LEU A 238 16.55 -5.66 4.45
N VAL A 239 16.43 -6.82 3.85
CA VAL A 239 17.38 -7.29 2.83
C VAL A 239 17.32 -6.45 1.55
N PRO A 240 16.16 -6.28 0.89
CA PRO A 240 16.11 -5.59 -0.40
C PRO A 240 16.44 -4.09 -0.30
N VAL A 241 16.00 -3.40 0.76
CA VAL A 241 16.30 -1.97 0.93
C VAL A 241 17.79 -1.76 1.21
N THR A 242 18.38 -2.50 2.17
CA THR A 242 19.81 -2.35 2.47
C THR A 242 20.69 -2.73 1.29
N ARG A 243 20.31 -3.77 0.51
CA ARG A 243 21.03 -4.18 -0.69
C ARG A 243 21.09 -3.02 -1.69
N VAL A 244 19.97 -2.45 -2.08
CA VAL A 244 19.92 -1.36 -3.07
C VAL A 244 20.64 -0.11 -2.54
N LEU A 245 20.51 0.22 -1.24
CA LEU A 245 21.22 1.36 -0.66
C LEU A 245 22.75 1.18 -0.68
N HIS A 246 23.26 -0.02 -0.40
CA HIS A 246 24.68 -0.33 -0.54
C HIS A 246 25.13 -0.26 -2.01
N ASP A 247 24.36 -0.80 -2.93
CA ASP A 247 24.70 -0.80 -4.36
C ASP A 247 24.83 0.62 -4.94
N ILE A 248 24.02 1.58 -4.45
CA ILE A 248 24.15 3.00 -4.83
C ILE A 248 25.25 3.75 -4.04
N GLY A 249 25.87 3.11 -3.04
CA GLY A 249 27.02 3.63 -2.29
C GLY A 249 26.69 4.31 -0.96
N ILE A 250 25.64 3.86 -0.27
CA ILE A 250 25.35 4.26 1.12
C ILE A 250 25.79 3.12 2.05
N ASP A 251 26.92 3.30 2.73
CA ASP A 251 27.52 2.29 3.61
C ASP A 251 27.26 2.57 5.09
N ASP A 252 27.02 3.84 5.48
CA ASP A 252 26.75 4.22 6.88
C ASP A 252 25.26 4.10 7.21
N ILE A 253 24.80 2.84 7.32
CA ILE A 253 23.41 2.50 7.65
C ILE A 253 23.35 1.87 9.04
N THR A 254 22.74 2.56 9.98
CA THR A 254 22.45 2.02 11.33
C THR A 254 21.03 1.49 11.36
N ILE A 255 20.88 0.17 11.54
CA ILE A 255 19.56 -0.47 11.64
C ILE A 255 19.04 -0.37 13.07
N VAL A 256 17.74 -0.12 13.26
CA VAL A 256 17.08 -0.16 14.58
C VAL A 256 17.07 -1.59 15.10
N PRO A 257 17.83 -1.92 16.16
CA PRO A 257 18.09 -3.32 16.55
C PRO A 257 16.81 -4.09 16.90
N GLU A 258 15.86 -3.45 17.59
CA GLU A 258 14.63 -4.07 18.07
C GLU A 258 13.62 -4.33 16.92
N GLN A 259 13.82 -3.69 15.77
CA GLN A 259 12.94 -3.76 14.61
C GLN A 259 13.63 -4.41 13.40
N GLN A 260 14.87 -4.85 13.54
CA GLN A 260 15.71 -5.34 12.45
C GLN A 260 15.18 -6.65 11.86
N TYR A 261 14.96 -7.65 12.71
CA TYR A 261 14.62 -8.98 12.23
C TYR A 261 13.09 -9.15 12.06
N PRO A 262 12.65 -9.96 11.09
CA PRO A 262 11.25 -10.28 10.90
C PRO A 262 10.59 -10.82 12.16
N ASP A 263 9.50 -10.21 12.61
CA ASP A 263 8.67 -10.70 13.73
C ASP A 263 7.21 -10.27 13.52
N GLY A 264 6.34 -11.26 13.26
CA GLY A 264 4.91 -11.04 13.02
C GLY A 264 4.12 -10.54 14.23
N ASN A 265 4.72 -10.52 15.43
CA ASN A 265 4.12 -9.95 16.62
C ASN A 265 4.30 -8.43 16.72
N PHE A 266 5.26 -7.86 15.98
CA PHE A 266 5.58 -6.42 16.02
C PHE A 266 5.73 -5.88 17.45
N PRO A 267 6.63 -6.43 18.28
CA PRO A 267 6.64 -6.24 19.74
C PRO A 267 6.85 -4.79 20.17
N THR A 268 7.50 -3.99 19.34
CA THR A 268 7.80 -2.57 19.63
C THR A 268 6.86 -1.60 18.93
N CYS A 269 6.02 -2.10 18.01
CA CYS A 269 5.14 -1.28 17.18
C CYS A 269 3.84 -2.03 16.86
N PRO A 270 2.81 -1.99 17.73
CA PRO A 270 1.52 -2.69 17.50
C PRO A 270 0.83 -2.32 16.18
N TYR A 271 1.11 -1.15 15.64
CA TYR A 271 0.70 -0.67 14.31
C TYR A 271 1.95 -0.35 13.49
N PRO A 272 2.52 -1.30 12.75
CA PRO A 272 3.77 -1.11 12.02
C PRO A 272 3.54 -0.26 10.74
N ASN A 273 3.07 0.97 10.92
CA ASN A 273 2.72 1.93 9.88
C ASN A 273 3.66 3.14 9.94
N PRO A 274 4.50 3.37 8.93
CA PRO A 274 5.45 4.48 8.91
C PRO A 274 4.78 5.88 8.81
N GLU A 275 3.44 5.94 8.73
CA GLU A 275 2.68 7.19 8.82
C GLU A 275 2.55 7.73 10.26
N ILE A 276 2.75 6.87 11.28
CA ILE A 276 2.51 7.22 12.67
C ILE A 276 3.82 7.37 13.47
N PHE A 277 3.84 8.35 14.34
CA PHE A 277 5.01 8.71 15.15
C PHE A 277 5.53 7.51 15.98
N GLU A 278 4.62 6.75 16.60
CA GLU A 278 4.96 5.62 17.47
C GLU A 278 5.77 4.54 16.73
N ALA A 279 5.50 4.32 15.44
CA ALA A 279 6.27 3.38 14.62
C ALA A 279 7.71 3.87 14.40
N LEU A 280 7.90 5.17 14.31
CA LEU A 280 9.19 5.79 14.03
C LEU A 280 9.99 6.12 15.29
N ARG A 281 9.38 6.05 16.46
CA ARG A 281 9.97 6.50 17.74
C ARG A 281 11.36 5.94 18.01
N LEU A 282 11.55 4.61 17.92
CA LEU A 282 12.86 3.99 18.17
C LEU A 282 13.91 4.42 17.13
N GLY A 283 13.50 4.58 15.87
CA GLY A 283 14.35 5.11 14.82
C GLY A 283 14.75 6.56 15.05
N LEU A 284 13.84 7.40 15.54
CA LEU A 284 14.13 8.79 15.91
C LEU A 284 15.11 8.88 17.08
N GLU A 285 14.88 8.12 18.16
CA GLU A 285 15.79 8.04 19.32
C GLU A 285 17.20 7.61 18.89
N LEU A 286 17.29 6.64 17.96
CA LEU A 286 18.57 6.18 17.42
C LEU A 286 19.21 7.24 16.51
N ALA A 287 18.42 7.93 15.68
CA ALA A 287 18.90 9.00 14.81
C ALA A 287 19.46 10.19 15.63
N GLU A 288 18.79 10.59 16.70
CA GLU A 288 19.28 11.60 17.64
C GLU A 288 20.60 11.17 18.27
N LYS A 289 20.70 9.93 18.72
CA LYS A 289 21.91 9.38 19.36
C LYS A 289 23.10 9.28 18.40
N THR A 290 22.87 8.92 17.14
CA THR A 290 23.93 8.73 16.14
C THR A 290 24.23 10.01 15.34
N GLY A 291 23.33 10.99 15.39
CA GLY A 291 23.41 12.20 14.58
C GLY A 291 23.21 11.91 13.09
N ALA A 292 22.34 10.96 12.75
CA ALA A 292 22.02 10.59 11.38
C ALA A 292 21.44 11.78 10.59
N ASP A 293 21.71 11.84 9.29
CA ASP A 293 21.16 12.89 8.42
C ASP A 293 19.70 12.62 8.07
N LEU A 294 19.33 11.33 8.03
CA LEU A 294 18.00 10.84 7.60
C LEU A 294 17.64 9.58 8.37
N MET A 295 16.36 9.43 8.71
CA MET A 295 15.77 8.20 9.21
C MET A 295 14.71 7.71 8.23
N LEU A 296 14.74 6.42 7.88
CA LEU A 296 13.75 5.73 7.06
C LEU A 296 13.06 4.63 7.85
N ALA A 297 11.77 4.38 7.58
CA ALA A 297 11.09 3.17 7.99
C ALA A 297 10.17 2.64 6.89
N THR A 298 10.16 1.31 6.70
CA THR A 298 9.24 0.64 5.76
C THR A 298 8.23 -0.21 6.52
N ASP A 299 7.00 -0.32 5.98
CA ASP A 299 5.99 -1.20 6.55
C ASP A 299 6.30 -2.69 6.30
N PRO A 300 5.57 -3.65 6.92
CA PRO A 300 5.94 -5.07 6.87
C PRO A 300 6.04 -5.69 5.48
N ASP A 301 5.22 -5.28 4.53
CA ASP A 301 5.30 -5.75 3.13
C ASP A 301 6.09 -4.78 2.22
N ALA A 302 6.77 -3.80 2.84
CA ALA A 302 7.69 -2.83 2.23
C ALA A 302 7.18 -2.22 0.91
N ASP A 303 5.88 -1.85 0.92
CA ASP A 303 5.27 -1.07 -0.14
C ASP A 303 5.17 0.43 0.21
N ARG A 304 5.46 0.81 1.49
CA ARG A 304 5.48 2.19 1.99
C ARG A 304 6.79 2.51 2.68
N VAL A 305 7.21 3.77 2.56
CA VAL A 305 8.37 4.31 3.28
C VAL A 305 8.06 5.68 3.89
N GLY A 306 8.22 5.79 5.20
CA GLY A 306 8.16 7.05 5.95
C GLY A 306 9.56 7.52 6.32
N ILE A 307 9.72 8.85 6.48
CA ILE A 307 11.01 9.47 6.76
C ILE A 307 10.93 10.52 7.87
N ALA A 308 12.08 10.69 8.54
CA ALA A 308 12.37 11.87 9.33
C ALA A 308 13.69 12.50 8.87
N ILE A 309 13.72 13.81 8.76
CA ILE A 309 14.86 14.60 8.31
C ILE A 309 15.46 15.37 9.48
N ARG A 310 16.77 15.50 9.49
CA ARG A 310 17.48 16.31 10.48
C ARG A 310 17.33 17.79 10.15
N CYS A 311 16.88 18.58 11.13
CA CYS A 311 16.78 20.02 11.05
C CYS A 311 18.11 20.71 11.37
N PRO A 312 18.30 22.02 11.00
CA PRO A 312 19.53 22.75 11.28
C PRO A 312 19.89 22.87 12.78
N ASP A 313 18.89 22.84 13.66
CA ASP A 313 19.05 22.85 15.13
C ASP A 313 19.41 21.47 15.72
N GLY A 314 19.47 20.44 14.87
CA GLY A 314 19.74 19.06 15.26
C GLY A 314 18.52 18.22 15.64
N SER A 315 17.33 18.80 15.72
CA SER A 315 16.07 18.08 15.90
C SER A 315 15.66 17.29 14.65
N TYR A 316 14.66 16.42 14.77
CA TYR A 316 14.12 15.67 13.64
C TYR A 316 12.66 16.02 13.38
N GLU A 317 12.31 16.16 12.11
CA GLU A 317 10.96 16.43 11.64
C GLU A 317 10.47 15.30 10.74
N LEU A 318 9.25 14.82 10.99
CA LEU A 318 8.59 13.85 10.13
C LEU A 318 8.12 14.55 8.86
N VAL A 319 8.35 13.91 7.71
CA VAL A 319 7.88 14.41 6.41
C VAL A 319 6.68 13.57 5.98
N SER A 320 5.55 14.21 5.72
CA SER A 320 4.33 13.53 5.31
C SER A 320 4.47 12.88 3.93
N GLY A 321 3.64 11.86 3.66
CA GLY A 321 3.63 11.20 2.35
C GLY A 321 3.35 12.14 1.19
N ASN A 322 2.53 13.17 1.41
CA ASN A 322 2.29 14.23 0.43
C ASN A 322 3.54 15.06 0.16
N GLU A 323 4.25 15.48 1.20
CA GLU A 323 5.48 16.27 1.07
C GLU A 323 6.59 15.47 0.38
N VAL A 324 6.76 14.19 0.75
CA VAL A 324 7.72 13.30 0.06
C VAL A 324 7.35 13.12 -1.40
N GLY A 325 6.06 12.93 -1.74
CA GLY A 325 5.60 12.81 -3.12
C GLY A 325 5.93 14.05 -3.96
N VAL A 326 5.72 15.25 -3.40
CA VAL A 326 6.08 16.53 -4.05
C VAL A 326 7.59 16.70 -4.19
N LEU A 327 8.35 16.37 -3.13
CA LEU A 327 9.81 16.43 -3.15
C LEU A 327 10.43 15.49 -4.18
N LEU A 328 9.91 14.25 -4.29
CA LEU A 328 10.36 13.29 -5.30
C LEU A 328 10.01 13.76 -6.71
N LEU A 329 8.80 14.30 -6.93
CA LEU A 329 8.40 14.86 -8.23
C LEU A 329 9.35 15.98 -8.65
N ASP A 330 9.59 16.93 -7.76
CA ASP A 330 10.50 18.06 -7.99
C ASP A 330 11.93 17.58 -8.27
N TYR A 331 12.45 16.67 -7.45
CA TYR A 331 13.80 16.12 -7.57
C TYR A 331 14.01 15.37 -8.89
N ILE A 332 13.05 14.50 -9.26
CA ILE A 332 13.09 13.74 -10.51
C ILE A 332 13.06 14.69 -11.71
N CYS A 333 12.15 15.68 -11.69
CA CYS A 333 12.05 16.65 -12.78
C CYS A 333 13.33 17.46 -12.95
N GLN A 334 13.86 18.04 -11.88
CA GLN A 334 15.12 18.79 -11.93
C GLN A 334 16.26 17.95 -12.51
N GLY A 335 16.49 16.77 -11.94
CA GLY A 335 17.61 15.95 -12.36
C GLY A 335 17.50 15.42 -13.78
N ARG A 336 16.30 15.06 -14.23
CA ARG A 336 16.08 14.60 -15.61
C ARG A 336 16.21 15.74 -16.62
N ILE A 337 15.76 16.96 -16.29
CA ILE A 337 15.96 18.15 -17.13
C ILE A 337 17.46 18.49 -17.21
N GLU A 338 18.15 18.54 -16.09
CA GLU A 338 19.58 18.82 -16.00
C GLU A 338 20.43 17.87 -16.86
N LYS A 339 20.05 16.58 -16.88
CA LYS A 339 20.74 15.53 -17.65
C LYS A 339 20.22 15.34 -19.07
N GLY A 340 19.17 16.05 -19.47
CA GLY A 340 18.54 15.87 -20.79
C GLY A 340 17.84 14.52 -20.95
N THR A 341 17.41 13.88 -19.84
CA THR A 341 16.74 12.56 -19.84
C THR A 341 15.24 12.64 -19.56
N MET A 342 14.67 13.86 -19.51
CA MET A 342 13.24 14.04 -19.37
C MET A 342 12.52 13.53 -20.62
N PRO A 343 11.57 12.60 -20.49
CA PRO A 343 10.83 12.10 -21.65
C PRO A 343 9.97 13.21 -22.28
N LYS A 344 9.65 13.05 -23.55
CA LYS A 344 8.67 13.91 -24.20
C LYS A 344 7.28 13.65 -23.59
N ARG A 345 6.56 14.73 -23.22
CA ARG A 345 5.23 14.65 -22.56
C ARG A 345 5.24 13.76 -21.31
N PRO A 346 6.10 14.05 -20.30
CA PRO A 346 6.21 13.23 -19.11
C PRO A 346 4.87 13.13 -18.36
N VAL A 347 4.62 11.99 -17.72
CA VAL A 347 3.41 11.70 -16.96
C VAL A 347 3.76 11.35 -15.53
N ALA A 348 3.13 12.02 -14.57
CA ALA A 348 3.06 11.61 -13.19
C ALA A 348 1.62 11.26 -12.80
N VAL A 349 1.43 10.36 -11.84
CA VAL A 349 0.10 9.89 -11.44
C VAL A 349 -0.01 9.95 -9.92
N LYS A 350 -1.14 10.47 -9.40
CA LYS A 350 -1.40 10.45 -7.96
C LYS A 350 -2.85 10.13 -7.62
N SER A 351 -3.09 9.71 -6.38
CA SER A 351 -4.46 9.57 -5.90
C SER A 351 -5.15 10.94 -5.82
N LEU A 352 -6.46 10.99 -6.06
CA LEU A 352 -7.24 12.22 -5.99
C LEU A 352 -7.27 12.88 -4.60
N VAL A 353 -6.92 12.13 -3.56
CA VAL A 353 -6.85 12.62 -2.18
C VAL A 353 -5.45 13.11 -1.79
N SER A 354 -4.45 12.91 -2.67
CA SER A 354 -3.11 13.46 -2.50
C SER A 354 -3.07 14.96 -2.82
N THR A 355 -2.09 15.65 -2.27
CA THR A 355 -1.99 17.11 -2.31
C THR A 355 -2.07 17.71 -3.72
N PRO A 356 -2.90 18.77 -3.94
CA PRO A 356 -2.91 19.50 -5.20
C PRO A 356 -1.64 20.33 -5.46
N LEU A 357 -0.77 20.51 -4.47
CA LEU A 357 0.56 21.11 -4.68
C LEU A 357 1.35 20.35 -5.76
N ALA A 358 1.19 19.03 -5.82
CA ALA A 358 1.83 18.21 -6.85
C ALA A 358 1.36 18.54 -8.28
N ASP A 359 0.08 18.91 -8.47
CA ASP A 359 -0.43 19.35 -9.78
C ASP A 359 0.26 20.63 -10.24
N ILE A 360 0.45 21.57 -9.30
CA ILE A 360 1.08 22.87 -9.59
C ILE A 360 2.57 22.68 -9.93
N VAL A 361 3.28 21.87 -9.12
CA VAL A 361 4.69 21.56 -9.37
C VAL A 361 4.86 20.82 -10.71
N ALA A 362 3.99 19.85 -11.01
CA ALA A 362 4.00 19.13 -12.28
C ALA A 362 3.81 20.08 -13.48
N ALA A 363 2.84 20.99 -13.39
CA ALA A 363 2.56 21.98 -14.44
C ALA A 363 3.78 22.88 -14.72
N ASP A 364 4.48 23.30 -13.67
CA ASP A 364 5.68 24.14 -13.80
C ASP A 364 6.83 23.44 -14.55
N TYR A 365 6.91 22.10 -14.42
CA TYR A 365 7.88 21.27 -15.14
C TYR A 365 7.36 20.73 -16.50
N GLY A 366 6.13 21.07 -16.90
CA GLY A 366 5.50 20.56 -18.12
C GLY A 366 5.16 19.07 -18.03
N VAL A 367 4.89 18.55 -16.84
CA VAL A 367 4.48 17.17 -16.57
C VAL A 367 2.96 17.06 -16.58
N GLU A 368 2.42 16.11 -17.34
CA GLU A 368 1.01 15.73 -17.27
C GLU A 368 0.73 15.02 -15.94
N MET A 369 0.02 15.67 -15.01
CA MET A 369 -0.42 15.04 -13.77
C MET A 369 -1.78 14.36 -13.99
N ARG A 370 -1.84 13.05 -13.76
CA ARG A 370 -3.08 12.27 -13.77
C ARG A 370 -3.57 12.01 -12.35
N ASN A 371 -4.76 12.49 -12.04
CA ASN A 371 -5.43 12.25 -10.77
C ASN A 371 -6.33 11.01 -10.92
N VAL A 372 -6.09 9.96 -10.10
CA VAL A 372 -6.85 8.72 -10.16
C VAL A 372 -7.55 8.43 -8.83
N LEU A 373 -8.44 7.44 -8.81
CA LEU A 373 -9.08 6.98 -7.57
C LEU A 373 -8.04 6.46 -6.57
N THR A 374 -8.40 6.44 -5.29
CA THR A 374 -7.55 5.91 -4.22
C THR A 374 -7.32 4.40 -4.40
N GLY A 375 -6.08 4.00 -4.23
CA GLY A 375 -5.59 2.64 -4.41
C GLY A 375 -4.60 2.55 -5.58
N PHE A 376 -3.41 2.06 -5.29
CA PHE A 376 -2.30 2.07 -6.25
C PHE A 376 -2.57 1.27 -7.54
N LYS A 377 -3.57 0.36 -7.50
CA LYS A 377 -4.06 -0.32 -8.71
C LYS A 377 -4.46 0.66 -9.84
N TRP A 378 -4.95 1.85 -9.50
CA TRP A 378 -5.31 2.86 -10.49
C TRP A 378 -4.09 3.56 -11.07
N ILE A 379 -3.00 3.68 -10.29
CA ILE A 379 -1.70 4.13 -10.80
C ILE A 379 -1.13 3.04 -11.71
N GLY A 380 -1.18 1.78 -11.30
CA GLY A 380 -0.78 0.63 -12.12
C GLY A 380 -1.53 0.55 -13.45
N ASP A 381 -2.85 0.80 -13.45
CA ASP A 381 -3.68 0.88 -14.66
C ASP A 381 -3.21 1.99 -15.62
N GLN A 382 -2.82 3.17 -15.11
CA GLN A 382 -2.28 4.23 -15.96
C GLN A 382 -0.94 3.84 -16.59
N ILE A 383 -0.09 3.12 -15.87
CA ILE A 383 1.16 2.59 -16.41
C ILE A 383 0.87 1.53 -17.48
N ALA A 384 -0.08 0.64 -17.24
CA ALA A 384 -0.49 -0.39 -18.21
C ALA A 384 -1.07 0.25 -19.49
N LYS A 385 -1.85 1.32 -19.38
CA LYS A 385 -2.36 2.09 -20.54
C LYS A 385 -1.22 2.74 -21.34
N LEU A 386 -0.22 3.30 -20.66
CA LEU A 386 0.96 3.84 -21.34
C LEU A 386 1.78 2.73 -22.04
N GLU A 387 1.93 1.56 -21.39
CA GLU A 387 2.61 0.40 -21.97
C GLU A 387 1.89 -0.10 -23.22
N ALA A 388 0.57 -0.27 -23.16
CA ALA A 388 -0.26 -0.67 -24.30
C ALA A 388 -0.20 0.33 -25.48
N ALA A 389 0.03 1.60 -25.18
CA ALA A 389 0.22 2.65 -26.19
C ALA A 389 1.66 2.74 -26.73
N GLY A 390 2.61 1.94 -26.20
CA GLY A 390 4.03 2.05 -26.53
C GLY A 390 4.70 3.32 -25.97
N GLU A 391 4.11 3.94 -24.94
CA GLU A 391 4.54 5.20 -24.35
C GLU A 391 4.94 5.09 -22.87
N VAL A 392 5.31 3.88 -22.41
CA VAL A 392 5.57 3.61 -20.98
C VAL A 392 6.71 4.47 -20.40
N ASP A 393 7.68 4.85 -21.22
CA ASP A 393 8.80 5.70 -20.83
C ASP A 393 8.38 7.13 -20.41
N ARG A 394 7.15 7.53 -20.72
CA ARG A 394 6.57 8.79 -20.25
C ARG A 394 6.30 8.81 -18.75
N PHE A 395 6.09 7.64 -18.13
CA PHE A 395 5.83 7.54 -16.70
C PHE A 395 7.09 7.85 -15.90
N ILE A 396 7.01 8.86 -15.02
CA ILE A 396 8.15 9.30 -14.21
C ILE A 396 7.96 9.10 -12.72
N LEU A 397 6.72 9.20 -12.21
CA LEU A 397 6.41 9.02 -10.79
C LEU A 397 4.93 8.69 -10.60
N GLY A 398 4.64 7.76 -9.70
CA GLY A 398 3.32 7.54 -9.12
C GLY A 398 3.39 7.61 -7.60
N PHE A 399 2.40 8.23 -6.93
CA PHE A 399 2.38 8.24 -5.47
C PHE A 399 0.98 8.38 -4.87
N GLU A 400 0.86 7.94 -3.63
CA GLU A 400 -0.29 8.18 -2.76
C GLU A 400 0.15 8.90 -1.48
N GLU A 401 -0.77 9.67 -0.90
CA GLU A 401 -0.55 10.39 0.37
C GLU A 401 -0.15 9.47 1.52
N SER A 402 -0.51 8.19 1.40
CA SER A 402 -0.24 7.13 2.37
C SER A 402 1.15 6.51 2.23
N TYR A 403 2.15 7.32 1.89
CA TYR A 403 3.58 6.94 1.88
C TYR A 403 3.98 5.88 0.84
N GLY A 404 3.17 5.67 -0.18
CA GLY A 404 3.46 4.76 -1.29
C GLY A 404 3.93 5.48 -2.54
N TYR A 405 5.08 5.08 -3.09
CA TYR A 405 5.74 5.70 -4.24
C TYR A 405 6.17 4.66 -5.26
N LEU A 406 6.25 5.07 -6.53
CA LEU A 406 6.84 4.26 -7.60
C LEU A 406 7.44 5.20 -8.65
N ALA A 407 8.69 4.98 -9.02
CA ALA A 407 9.34 5.71 -10.11
C ALA A 407 9.93 4.71 -11.12
N GLY A 408 9.24 4.52 -12.23
CA GLY A 408 9.60 3.54 -13.24
C GLY A 408 8.54 2.45 -13.44
N PRO A 409 8.50 1.82 -14.62
CA PRO A 409 7.39 0.95 -15.00
C PRO A 409 7.67 -0.54 -14.78
N TYR A 410 8.67 -0.92 -13.98
CA TYR A 410 9.08 -2.32 -13.81
C TYR A 410 8.09 -3.13 -12.95
N VAL A 411 7.35 -2.48 -12.05
CA VAL A 411 6.27 -3.05 -11.22
C VAL A 411 4.97 -2.26 -11.40
N ARG A 412 3.88 -2.73 -10.77
CA ARG A 412 2.54 -2.10 -10.85
C ARG A 412 1.92 -1.84 -9.48
N ASP A 413 2.73 -1.88 -8.44
CA ASP A 413 2.33 -1.50 -7.07
C ASP A 413 3.38 -0.56 -6.47
N LYS A 414 3.09 -0.02 -5.30
CA LYS A 414 4.02 0.79 -4.51
C LYS A 414 5.29 0.01 -4.23
N ASP A 415 6.40 0.71 -4.21
CA ASP A 415 7.70 0.12 -3.91
C ASP A 415 8.49 1.00 -2.94
N ALA A 416 8.62 0.51 -1.69
CA ALA A 416 9.42 1.20 -0.69
C ALA A 416 10.92 1.10 -0.96
N ILE A 417 11.38 0.15 -1.78
CA ILE A 417 12.80 0.01 -2.12
C ILE A 417 13.22 1.19 -2.99
N ILE A 418 12.49 1.44 -4.09
CA ILE A 418 12.77 2.62 -4.94
C ILE A 418 12.48 3.92 -4.21
N GLY A 419 11.43 3.96 -3.37
CA GLY A 419 11.16 5.12 -2.53
C GLY A 419 12.36 5.45 -1.64
N SER A 420 12.91 4.46 -0.93
CA SER A 420 14.09 4.60 -0.08
C SER A 420 15.32 5.02 -0.89
N MET A 421 15.55 4.39 -2.04
CA MET A 421 16.67 4.73 -2.94
C MET A 421 16.63 6.19 -3.37
N LEU A 422 15.50 6.66 -3.90
CA LEU A 422 15.37 8.02 -4.42
C LEU A 422 15.37 9.08 -3.32
N ILE A 423 14.81 8.79 -2.15
CA ILE A 423 14.87 9.67 -0.98
C ILE A 423 16.32 9.85 -0.51
N CYS A 424 17.09 8.76 -0.43
CA CYS A 424 18.49 8.82 -0.07
C CYS A 424 19.34 9.53 -1.13
N GLU A 425 19.08 9.27 -2.42
CA GLU A 425 19.74 9.97 -3.52
C GLU A 425 19.46 11.48 -3.48
N MET A 426 18.22 11.87 -3.21
CA MET A 426 17.81 13.26 -3.02
C MET A 426 18.52 13.91 -1.83
N ALA A 427 18.60 13.22 -0.68
CA ALA A 427 19.30 13.69 0.50
C ALA A 427 20.80 13.90 0.22
N ALA A 428 21.42 12.92 -0.44
CA ALA A 428 22.82 12.99 -0.86
C ALA A 428 23.09 14.16 -1.81
N TYR A 429 22.21 14.38 -2.78
CA TYR A 429 22.31 15.50 -3.70
C TYR A 429 22.24 16.85 -2.99
N TYR A 430 21.21 17.09 -2.16
CA TYR A 430 21.10 18.38 -1.47
C TYR A 430 22.27 18.61 -0.51
N ARG A 431 22.73 17.58 0.18
CA ARG A 431 23.94 17.66 1.02
C ARG A 431 25.17 18.06 0.19
N SER A 432 25.35 17.49 -1.00
CA SER A 432 26.52 17.76 -1.87
C SER A 432 26.60 19.22 -2.36
N ILE A 433 25.47 19.90 -2.41
CA ILE A 433 25.38 21.32 -2.80
C ILE A 433 25.24 22.27 -1.60
N GLY A 434 25.47 21.78 -0.37
CA GLY A 434 25.36 22.58 0.85
C GLY A 434 23.93 22.96 1.25
N SER A 435 22.93 22.15 0.84
CA SER A 435 21.50 22.31 1.11
C SER A 435 20.95 21.12 1.89
N SER A 436 19.64 21.03 2.05
CA SER A 436 18.96 19.92 2.71
C SER A 436 17.56 19.68 2.11
N ILE A 437 16.97 18.50 2.40
CA ILE A 437 15.56 18.22 2.05
C ILE A 437 14.64 19.29 2.67
N LYS A 438 14.87 19.68 3.93
CA LYS A 438 14.09 20.73 4.60
C LYS A 438 14.16 22.06 3.85
N ALA A 439 15.37 22.50 3.50
CA ALA A 439 15.55 23.75 2.77
C ALA A 439 14.84 23.71 1.39
N ARG A 440 14.85 22.55 0.72
CA ARG A 440 14.11 22.40 -0.55
C ARG A 440 12.62 22.44 -0.36
N LEU A 441 12.09 21.78 0.66
CA LEU A 441 10.65 21.80 0.97
C LEU A 441 10.18 23.23 1.27
N GLU A 442 10.93 23.99 2.06
CA GLU A 442 10.61 25.40 2.34
C GLU A 442 10.69 26.28 1.08
N ALA A 443 11.62 26.00 0.17
CA ALA A 443 11.70 26.71 -1.10
C ALA A 443 10.48 26.40 -2.02
N ILE A 444 9.97 25.18 -2.00
CA ILE A 444 8.73 24.78 -2.69
C ILE A 444 7.55 25.56 -2.09
N TYR A 445 7.43 25.60 -0.78
CA TYR A 445 6.37 26.34 -0.11
C TYR A 445 6.44 27.86 -0.34
N ALA A 446 7.65 28.41 -0.33
CA ALA A 446 7.86 29.83 -0.64
C ALA A 446 7.43 30.19 -2.08
N LYS A 447 7.59 29.26 -3.02
CA LYS A 447 7.22 29.48 -4.43
C LYS A 447 5.73 29.28 -4.69
N TYR A 448 5.09 28.27 -4.07
CA TYR A 448 3.74 27.82 -4.46
C TYR A 448 2.69 27.99 -3.37
N GLY A 449 3.08 28.40 -2.15
CA GLY A 449 2.22 28.51 -0.97
C GLY A 449 2.38 27.33 -0.01
N ARG A 450 2.05 27.57 1.27
CA ARG A 450 2.12 26.55 2.33
C ARG A 450 0.86 25.69 2.31
N TYR A 451 0.94 24.55 1.67
CA TYR A 451 -0.12 23.54 1.69
C TYR A 451 -0.01 22.67 2.95
N LEU A 452 -1.16 22.44 3.59
CA LEU A 452 -1.30 21.47 4.67
C LEU A 452 -2.35 20.44 4.27
N ASN A 453 -2.01 19.16 4.45
CA ASN A 453 -2.91 18.05 4.19
C ASN A 453 -3.13 17.27 5.49
N LYS A 454 -4.39 17.14 5.93
CA LYS A 454 -4.77 16.34 7.11
C LYS A 454 -5.91 15.39 6.79
N VAL A 455 -5.95 14.27 7.51
CA VAL A 455 -6.98 13.25 7.37
C VAL A 455 -7.61 12.99 8.72
N ASN A 456 -8.93 13.10 8.79
CA ASN A 456 -9.72 12.72 9.96
C ASN A 456 -10.56 11.49 9.64
N SER A 457 -10.75 10.60 10.62
CA SER A 457 -11.57 9.41 10.51
C SER A 457 -12.72 9.47 11.50
N PHE A 458 -13.94 9.21 11.02
CA PHE A 458 -15.15 9.09 11.82
C PHE A 458 -15.60 7.64 11.81
N GLU A 459 -15.64 7.01 12.96
CA GLU A 459 -16.00 5.60 13.12
C GLU A 459 -17.46 5.45 13.53
N PHE A 460 -18.14 4.46 12.98
CA PHE A 460 -19.54 4.13 13.24
C PHE A 460 -19.64 2.70 13.73
N PRO A 461 -19.33 2.43 15.02
CA PRO A 461 -19.32 1.08 15.54
C PRO A 461 -20.72 0.43 15.54
N GLY A 462 -20.75 -0.90 15.39
CA GLY A 462 -21.95 -1.71 15.44
C GLY A 462 -22.56 -2.04 14.08
N LEU A 463 -23.58 -2.89 14.09
CA LEU A 463 -24.20 -3.47 12.88
C LEU A 463 -24.84 -2.41 11.96
N SER A 464 -25.32 -1.29 12.51
CA SER A 464 -25.92 -0.19 11.75
C SER A 464 -24.92 0.83 11.19
N GLY A 465 -23.62 0.66 11.46
CA GLY A 465 -22.60 1.63 11.07
C GLY A 465 -22.52 1.85 9.56
N MET A 466 -22.62 0.79 8.77
CA MET A 466 -22.64 0.88 7.30
C MET A 466 -23.84 1.65 6.77
N ASP A 467 -25.05 1.41 7.34
CA ASP A 467 -26.27 2.11 6.95
C ASP A 467 -26.19 3.60 7.32
N LYS A 468 -25.63 3.92 8.49
CA LYS A 468 -25.42 5.31 8.93
C LYS A 468 -24.48 6.03 7.96
N MET A 469 -23.36 5.43 7.57
CA MET A 469 -22.46 5.99 6.57
C MET A 469 -23.16 6.23 5.22
N ALA A 470 -23.94 5.26 4.75
CA ALA A 470 -24.69 5.39 3.51
C ALA A 470 -25.68 6.56 3.59
N GLY A 471 -26.38 6.71 4.71
CA GLY A 471 -27.29 7.82 4.98
C GLY A 471 -26.59 9.19 4.95
N ILE A 472 -25.42 9.31 5.59
CA ILE A 472 -24.61 10.53 5.57
C ILE A 472 -24.22 10.92 4.14
N MET A 473 -23.69 9.95 3.36
CA MET A 473 -23.28 10.20 1.98
C MET A 473 -24.46 10.56 1.08
N ALA A 474 -25.63 9.95 1.29
CA ALA A 474 -26.86 10.30 0.58
C ALA A 474 -27.31 11.73 0.92
N SER A 475 -27.32 12.10 2.20
CA SER A 475 -27.67 13.46 2.66
C SER A 475 -26.75 14.53 2.07
N LEU A 476 -25.42 14.27 2.04
CA LEU A 476 -24.45 15.20 1.44
C LEU A 476 -24.65 15.39 -0.06
N ARG A 477 -25.23 14.41 -0.77
CA ARG A 477 -25.59 14.53 -2.20
C ARG A 477 -26.91 15.24 -2.41
N GLU A 478 -27.91 14.92 -1.59
CA GLU A 478 -29.25 15.51 -1.69
C GLU A 478 -29.26 16.99 -1.29
N LYS A 479 -28.52 17.33 -0.23
CA LYS A 479 -28.42 18.67 0.33
C LYS A 479 -26.95 19.07 0.53
N PRO A 480 -26.23 19.30 -0.59
CA PRO A 480 -24.82 19.63 -0.49
C PRO A 480 -24.61 20.97 0.24
N PRO A 481 -23.59 21.08 1.11
CA PRO A 481 -23.29 22.33 1.77
C PRO A 481 -22.88 23.40 0.76
N VAL A 482 -23.42 24.60 0.92
CA VAL A 482 -23.03 25.78 0.13
C VAL A 482 -21.82 26.50 0.72
N GLU A 483 -21.52 26.19 1.98
CA GLU A 483 -20.44 26.74 2.78
C GLU A 483 -19.96 25.70 3.80
N ILE A 484 -18.66 25.65 4.06
CA ILE A 484 -18.05 24.81 5.09
C ILE A 484 -17.13 25.72 5.94
N GLY A 485 -17.44 25.87 7.23
CA GLY A 485 -16.62 26.67 8.15
C GLY A 485 -16.45 28.15 7.74
N GLY A 486 -17.45 28.76 7.09
CA GLY A 486 -17.38 30.14 6.60
C GLY A 486 -16.74 30.28 5.22
N TYR A 487 -16.24 29.19 4.63
CA TYR A 487 -15.68 29.19 3.26
C TYR A 487 -16.73 28.72 2.26
N LYS A 488 -17.03 29.55 1.28
CA LYS A 488 -18.01 29.24 0.22
C LYS A 488 -17.54 28.05 -0.62
N VAL A 489 -18.46 27.11 -0.88
CA VAL A 489 -18.22 26.00 -1.83
C VAL A 489 -18.31 26.55 -3.25
N THR A 490 -17.21 26.45 -3.99
CA THR A 490 -17.11 26.96 -5.37
C THR A 490 -17.38 25.88 -6.43
N LYS A 491 -17.09 24.62 -6.10
CA LYS A 491 -17.33 23.47 -6.97
C LYS A 491 -17.53 22.20 -6.14
N ILE A 492 -18.45 21.36 -6.59
CA ILE A 492 -18.66 20.01 -6.05
C ILE A 492 -18.39 18.99 -7.17
N THR A 493 -17.58 17.99 -6.87
CA THR A 493 -17.36 16.86 -7.77
C THR A 493 -17.82 15.58 -7.08
N ASP A 494 -18.81 14.91 -7.67
CA ASP A 494 -19.27 13.60 -7.22
C ASP A 494 -18.68 12.51 -8.12
N TYR A 495 -17.82 11.67 -7.57
CA TYR A 495 -17.17 10.58 -8.30
C TYR A 495 -18.11 9.40 -8.60
N GLN A 496 -19.36 9.41 -8.15
CA GLN A 496 -20.39 8.51 -8.71
C GLN A 496 -20.81 8.94 -10.13
N ASN A 497 -20.61 10.19 -10.49
CA ASN A 497 -20.89 10.72 -11.82
C ASN A 497 -19.69 10.54 -12.76
N THR A 498 -19.62 9.39 -13.42
CA THR A 498 -18.53 9.04 -14.35
C THR A 498 -18.43 9.99 -15.55
N ALA A 499 -19.54 10.59 -15.98
CA ALA A 499 -19.55 11.58 -17.08
C ALA A 499 -18.86 12.90 -16.67
N GLN A 500 -18.92 13.26 -15.38
CA GLN A 500 -18.24 14.44 -14.84
C GLN A 500 -16.74 14.22 -14.66
N THR A 501 -16.35 13.02 -14.25
CA THR A 501 -14.97 12.74 -13.79
C THR A 501 -14.11 12.05 -14.84
N GLY A 502 -14.71 11.32 -15.77
CA GLY A 502 -14.00 10.44 -16.71
C GLY A 502 -13.33 9.22 -16.02
N LEU A 503 -13.59 9.03 -14.74
CA LEU A 503 -13.06 7.92 -13.94
C LEU A 503 -14.18 6.91 -13.62
N PRO A 504 -13.83 5.67 -13.24
CA PRO A 504 -14.80 4.70 -12.73
C PRO A 504 -15.60 5.26 -11.55
N ALA A 505 -16.83 4.79 -11.36
CA ALA A 505 -17.69 5.25 -10.28
C ALA A 505 -17.07 4.93 -8.90
N ALA A 506 -17.04 5.95 -8.04
CA ALA A 506 -16.55 5.82 -6.67
C ALA A 506 -17.39 6.64 -5.70
N ASN A 507 -17.58 6.14 -4.48
CA ASN A 507 -18.32 6.86 -3.45
C ASN A 507 -17.44 7.92 -2.78
N VAL A 508 -17.15 9.02 -3.52
CA VAL A 508 -16.29 10.12 -3.08
C VAL A 508 -16.95 11.45 -3.48
N LEU A 509 -16.95 12.39 -2.55
CA LEU A 509 -17.36 13.77 -2.77
C LEU A 509 -16.19 14.71 -2.54
N VAL A 510 -15.95 15.62 -3.48
CA VAL A 510 -14.91 16.66 -3.37
C VAL A 510 -15.58 18.04 -3.39
N TYR A 511 -15.31 18.81 -2.34
CA TYR A 511 -15.74 20.21 -2.21
C TYR A 511 -14.52 21.12 -2.38
N ASN A 512 -14.51 21.89 -3.46
CA ASN A 512 -13.53 22.96 -3.62
C ASN A 512 -14.11 24.23 -2.97
N LEU A 513 -13.30 24.89 -2.16
CA LEU A 513 -13.68 26.04 -1.37
C LEU A 513 -13.03 27.31 -1.90
N GLU A 514 -13.62 28.44 -1.55
CA GLU A 514 -13.01 29.76 -1.75
C GLU A 514 -11.64 29.82 -1.06
N GLY A 515 -10.65 30.47 -1.70
CA GLY A 515 -9.28 30.53 -1.18
C GLY A 515 -8.42 29.29 -1.50
N GLY A 516 -8.93 28.31 -2.28
CA GLY A 516 -8.15 27.18 -2.76
C GLY A 516 -8.12 25.95 -1.84
N ALA A 517 -8.79 26.02 -0.67
CA ALA A 517 -8.92 24.86 0.21
C ALA A 517 -9.84 23.79 -0.43
N THR A 518 -9.64 22.52 -0.05
CA THR A 518 -10.50 21.41 -0.46
C THR A 518 -10.85 20.50 0.69
N VAL A 519 -12.06 19.96 0.63
CA VAL A 519 -12.53 18.92 1.55
C VAL A 519 -13.00 17.72 0.73
N ILE A 520 -12.49 16.53 1.04
CA ILE A 520 -12.89 15.28 0.39
C ILE A 520 -13.53 14.38 1.43
N VAL A 521 -14.72 13.86 1.14
CA VAL A 521 -15.45 12.93 2.00
C VAL A 521 -15.53 11.57 1.30
N ARG A 522 -15.00 10.53 1.98
CA ARG A 522 -14.92 9.18 1.43
C ARG A 522 -15.23 8.13 2.50
N PRO A 523 -16.30 7.35 2.36
CA PRO A 523 -16.54 6.21 3.21
C PRO A 523 -15.55 5.06 2.88
N SER A 524 -15.19 4.28 3.88
CA SER A 524 -14.46 3.03 3.68
C SER A 524 -15.37 1.99 3.03
N GLY A 525 -14.83 1.19 2.11
CA GLY A 525 -15.57 0.08 1.50
C GLY A 525 -15.62 -1.18 2.38
N THR A 526 -14.78 -1.27 3.41
CA THR A 526 -14.60 -2.48 4.21
C THR A 526 -14.83 -2.30 5.70
N GLU A 527 -14.83 -1.06 6.18
CA GLU A 527 -14.95 -0.73 7.60
C GLU A 527 -16.01 0.36 7.79
N PRO A 528 -16.76 0.36 8.90
CA PRO A 528 -17.78 1.37 9.16
C PRO A 528 -17.13 2.70 9.59
N LYS A 529 -16.42 3.35 8.68
CA LYS A 529 -15.77 4.65 8.89
C LYS A 529 -15.82 5.53 7.66
N ILE A 530 -15.94 6.85 7.87
CA ILE A 530 -15.77 7.89 6.85
C ILE A 530 -14.44 8.59 7.10
N LYS A 531 -13.63 8.70 6.06
CA LYS A 531 -12.43 9.55 6.06
C LYS A 531 -12.75 10.88 5.41
N THR A 532 -12.27 11.95 6.04
CA THR A 532 -12.27 13.30 5.46
C THR A 532 -10.84 13.77 5.27
N TYR A 533 -10.55 14.23 4.06
CA TYR A 533 -9.24 14.78 3.71
C TYR A 533 -9.39 16.28 3.57
N PHE A 534 -8.57 17.01 4.29
CA PHE A 534 -8.51 18.46 4.25
C PHE A 534 -7.23 18.88 3.55
N THR A 535 -7.35 19.74 2.55
CA THR A 535 -6.22 20.49 2.04
C THR A 535 -6.48 21.95 2.30
N THR A 536 -5.58 22.60 3.01
CA THR A 536 -5.63 24.03 3.30
C THR A 536 -4.39 24.75 2.78
N LEU A 537 -4.51 26.03 2.55
CA LEU A 537 -3.45 26.88 1.99
C LEU A 537 -3.33 28.14 2.84
N GLY A 538 -2.17 28.35 3.43
CA GLY A 538 -1.85 29.54 4.21
C GLY A 538 -0.56 30.22 3.73
N LYS A 539 -0.31 31.42 4.23
CA LYS A 539 1.00 32.09 4.09
C LYS A 539 2.08 31.37 4.91
N ASP A 540 1.66 30.73 6.00
CA ASP A 540 2.50 29.93 6.90
C ASP A 540 1.72 28.71 7.42
N LEU A 541 2.40 27.85 8.19
CA LEU A 541 1.78 26.65 8.76
C LEU A 541 0.65 26.98 9.74
N ALA A 542 0.82 28.02 10.56
CA ALA A 542 -0.17 28.37 11.57
C ALA A 542 -1.51 28.83 10.94
N GLU A 543 -1.46 29.56 9.85
CA GLU A 543 -2.66 29.95 9.10
C GLU A 543 -3.34 28.75 8.44
N ALA A 544 -2.56 27.83 7.83
CA ALA A 544 -3.10 26.61 7.23
C ALA A 544 -3.72 25.68 8.28
N GLU A 545 -3.13 25.56 9.48
CA GLU A 545 -3.67 24.80 10.61
C GLU A 545 -4.94 25.42 11.19
N ALA A 546 -4.98 26.75 11.33
CA ALA A 546 -6.19 27.45 11.78
C ALA A 546 -7.36 27.22 10.81
N GLN A 547 -7.11 27.27 9.51
CA GLN A 547 -8.10 26.99 8.48
C GLN A 547 -8.58 25.53 8.56
N GLU A 548 -7.65 24.56 8.66
CA GLU A 548 -8.01 23.13 8.78
C GLU A 548 -8.91 22.88 9.99
N LYS A 549 -8.57 23.44 11.14
CA LYS A 549 -9.38 23.30 12.35
C LYS A 549 -10.80 23.82 12.17
N VAL A 550 -10.98 24.97 11.54
CA VAL A 550 -12.31 25.55 11.25
C VAL A 550 -13.12 24.61 10.35
N LEU A 551 -12.50 24.09 9.29
CA LEU A 551 -13.15 23.14 8.37
C LEU A 551 -13.52 21.83 9.04
N ALA A 552 -12.60 21.27 9.84
CA ALA A 552 -12.82 20.02 10.57
C ALA A 552 -13.94 20.16 11.60
N ASP A 553 -13.96 21.25 12.37
CA ASP A 553 -15.00 21.52 13.36
C ASP A 553 -16.38 21.72 12.71
N ALA A 554 -16.45 22.35 11.53
CA ALA A 554 -17.69 22.54 10.79
C ALA A 554 -18.28 21.22 10.24
N LEU A 555 -17.44 20.22 9.94
CA LEU A 555 -17.90 18.93 9.44
C LEU A 555 -18.29 17.93 10.52
N LYS A 556 -17.76 18.06 11.72
CA LYS A 556 -18.10 17.15 12.85
C LYS A 556 -19.61 16.93 13.03
N PRO A 557 -20.47 17.97 13.10
CA PRO A 557 -21.91 17.74 13.29
C PRO A 557 -22.61 17.12 12.08
N ILE A 558 -22.02 17.19 10.90
CA ILE A 558 -22.58 16.61 9.67
C ILE A 558 -22.23 15.11 9.58
N LEU A 559 -21.09 14.72 10.15
CA LEU A 559 -20.54 13.37 10.07
C LEU A 559 -20.66 12.59 11.40
N ALA A 560 -21.22 13.17 12.45
CA ALA A 560 -21.33 12.54 13.78
C ALA A 560 -22.55 11.58 13.94
#